data_c6be809a2639c0a03b66892ec962b049
#
_entry.id   c6be809a2639c0a03b66892ec962b049
#
_cell.length_a   1.000
_cell.length_b   1.000
_cell.length_c   1.000
_cell.angle_alpha   90.00
_cell.angle_beta   90.00
_cell.angle_gamma   90.00
#
_symmetry.space_group_name_H-M   'P 1'
#
loop_
_entity.id
_entity.type
_entity.pdbx_description
1 polymer ?
#
loop_
_entity_poly.entity_id
_entity_poly.type
_entity_poly.pdbx_seq_one_letter_code
_entity_poly.pdbx_strand_id
1 'polypeptide(L)'
;SFSDVVISIKASNTLVMVQTVRLLVDRMNREGMAFPLHLGVTEAGDGEDGRVKSTIGIGTLLLDGIGDTIRVSLSEDPEAEIPVAKRLVELVNKRTALAGDTLSPSSVVVKPHVGFDPFSYNRRKTVTVGPFGGGQVPTVLLDSHFRVTTPLSAERKPDFLIRHEGIQGSGIPSLVDLADYDGQTDTYPMGPLADM
;
A
#
# COMPACT_ATOMS: atom_id res chain seq x y z
N SER A 1 0.98 -1.07 -41.88
CA SER A 1 1.49 -0.62 -40.59
C SER A 1 1.65 -1.84 -39.69
N PHE A 2 2.74 -1.94 -38.97
CA PHE A 2 3.00 -3.00 -38.00
C PHE A 2 2.19 -2.69 -36.74
N SER A 3 1.33 -3.63 -36.29
CA SER A 3 0.40 -3.45 -35.18
C SER A 3 0.59 -4.47 -34.04
N ASP A 4 1.43 -5.49 -34.27
CA ASP A 4 1.66 -6.57 -33.30
C ASP A 4 2.72 -6.12 -32.28
N VAL A 5 2.33 -5.18 -31.40
CA VAL A 5 3.20 -4.51 -30.45
C VAL A 5 2.66 -4.65 -29.03
N VAL A 6 3.53 -5.00 -28.09
CA VAL A 6 3.28 -4.91 -26.65
C VAL A 6 4.24 -3.86 -26.09
N ILE A 7 3.72 -2.89 -25.36
CA ILE A 7 4.53 -1.81 -24.79
C ILE A 7 4.92 -2.17 -23.35
N SER A 8 6.17 -1.91 -22.97
CA SER A 8 6.65 -2.14 -21.64
C SER A 8 7.51 -0.97 -21.16
N ILE A 9 7.15 -0.42 -20.00
CA ILE A 9 7.97 0.52 -19.25
C ILE A 9 8.32 -0.12 -17.93
N LYS A 10 9.60 -0.14 -17.58
CA LYS A 10 10.11 -0.71 -16.33
C LYS A 10 11.03 0.28 -15.64
N ALA A 11 11.00 0.28 -14.32
CA ALA A 11 11.93 1.02 -13.48
C ALA A 11 12.17 0.25 -12.16
N SER A 12 13.30 0.49 -11.51
CA SER A 12 13.58 -0.05 -10.17
C SER A 12 12.84 0.71 -9.07
N ASN A 13 12.53 1.99 -9.31
CA ASN A 13 11.68 2.78 -8.42
C ASN A 13 10.20 2.54 -8.76
N THR A 14 9.47 1.95 -7.82
CA THR A 14 8.07 1.57 -7.97
C THR A 14 7.16 2.77 -8.22
N LEU A 15 7.39 3.90 -7.56
CA LEU A 15 6.62 5.12 -7.74
C LEU A 15 6.80 5.68 -9.16
N VAL A 16 8.04 5.77 -9.63
CA VAL A 16 8.37 6.21 -10.99
C VAL A 16 7.68 5.30 -12.00
N MET A 17 7.79 3.99 -11.84
CA MET A 17 7.18 3.01 -12.74
C MET A 17 5.67 3.19 -12.82
N VAL A 18 4.98 3.25 -11.68
CA VAL A 18 3.51 3.40 -11.61
C VAL A 18 3.04 4.70 -12.27
N GLN A 19 3.67 5.82 -11.93
CA GLN A 19 3.27 7.12 -12.48
C GLN A 19 3.57 7.22 -13.98
N THR A 20 4.68 6.67 -14.43
CA THR A 20 5.04 6.68 -15.86
C THR A 20 4.07 5.82 -16.69
N VAL A 21 3.68 4.64 -16.20
CA VAL A 21 2.70 3.80 -16.89
C VAL A 21 1.32 4.46 -16.92
N ARG A 22 0.87 5.08 -15.82
CA ARG A 22 -0.37 5.85 -15.79
C ARG A 22 -0.37 6.99 -16.81
N LEU A 23 0.75 7.73 -16.88
CA LEU A 23 0.92 8.81 -17.87
C LEU A 23 0.90 8.26 -19.31
N LEU A 24 1.56 7.13 -19.55
CA LEU A 24 1.53 6.46 -20.86
C LEU A 24 0.10 6.10 -21.25
N VAL A 25 -0.67 5.48 -20.34
CA VAL A 25 -2.08 5.11 -20.61
C VAL A 25 -2.94 6.33 -20.91
N ASP A 26 -2.80 7.40 -20.13
CA ASP A 26 -3.50 8.67 -20.41
C ASP A 26 -3.17 9.21 -21.81
N ARG A 27 -1.89 9.17 -22.19
CA ARG A 27 -1.46 9.61 -23.51
C ARG A 27 -1.98 8.71 -24.64
N MET A 28 -1.89 7.40 -24.46
CA MET A 28 -2.42 6.43 -25.42
C MET A 28 -3.93 6.64 -25.65
N ASN A 29 -4.69 6.82 -24.57
CA ASN A 29 -6.13 7.06 -24.65
C ASN A 29 -6.47 8.33 -25.44
N ARG A 30 -5.71 9.41 -25.23
CA ARG A 30 -5.89 10.67 -25.98
C ARG A 30 -5.58 10.53 -27.47
N GLU A 31 -4.68 9.64 -27.83
CA GLU A 31 -4.26 9.39 -29.23
C GLU A 31 -5.01 8.21 -29.86
N GLY A 32 -6.00 7.62 -29.16
CA GLY A 32 -6.78 6.48 -29.67
C GLY A 32 -5.98 5.19 -29.80
N MET A 33 -4.93 5.02 -29.01
CA MET A 33 -4.08 3.83 -28.99
C MET A 33 -4.53 2.86 -27.89
N ALA A 34 -4.55 1.54 -28.17
CA ALA A 34 -4.96 0.50 -27.26
C ALA A 34 -3.98 -0.70 -27.28
N PHE A 35 -2.68 -0.42 -27.27
CA PHE A 35 -1.68 -1.47 -27.26
C PHE A 35 -1.62 -2.17 -25.90
N PRO A 36 -1.48 -3.52 -25.86
CA PRO A 36 -1.26 -4.25 -24.63
C PRO A 36 -0.02 -3.78 -23.87
N LEU A 37 -0.09 -3.82 -22.56
CA LEU A 37 0.98 -3.40 -21.66
C LEU A 37 1.58 -4.56 -20.89
N HIS A 38 2.92 -4.62 -20.88
CA HIS A 38 3.69 -5.54 -20.07
C HIS A 38 4.27 -4.82 -18.85
N LEU A 39 3.86 -5.22 -17.65
CA LEU A 39 4.28 -4.59 -16.41
C LEU A 39 5.44 -5.33 -15.75
N GLY A 40 6.35 -4.60 -15.13
CA GLY A 40 7.42 -5.18 -14.34
C GLY A 40 8.23 -4.13 -13.61
N VAL A 41 8.71 -4.49 -12.42
CA VAL A 41 9.73 -3.73 -11.69
C VAL A 41 11.07 -4.38 -11.98
N THR A 42 12.07 -3.61 -12.42
CA THR A 42 13.43 -4.10 -12.67
C THR A 42 14.28 -3.95 -11.41
N GLU A 43 15.21 -4.88 -11.20
CA GLU A 43 16.14 -4.82 -10.06
C GLU A 43 15.36 -4.65 -8.74
N ALA A 44 14.28 -5.41 -8.60
CA ALA A 44 13.40 -5.25 -7.43
C ALA A 44 14.09 -5.61 -6.11
N GLY A 45 15.16 -6.39 -6.18
CA GLY A 45 15.96 -6.79 -5.03
C GLY A 45 15.81 -8.26 -4.69
N ASP A 46 16.38 -8.63 -3.56
CA ASP A 46 16.48 -9.99 -3.08
C ASP A 46 15.32 -10.33 -2.12
N GLY A 47 14.98 -11.60 -2.04
CA GLY A 47 14.08 -12.17 -1.07
C GLY A 47 12.73 -11.41 -0.96
N GLU A 48 12.42 -10.97 0.24
CA GLU A 48 11.15 -10.31 0.56
C GLU A 48 11.04 -8.91 -0.08
N ASP A 49 12.12 -8.15 -0.15
CA ASP A 49 12.14 -6.80 -0.75
C ASP A 49 11.71 -6.83 -2.21
N GLY A 50 12.22 -7.79 -2.99
CA GLY A 50 11.84 -7.98 -4.38
C GLY A 50 10.35 -8.29 -4.55
N ARG A 51 9.81 -9.13 -3.66
CA ARG A 51 8.38 -9.47 -3.63
C ARG A 51 7.51 -8.27 -3.29
N VAL A 52 7.90 -7.50 -2.27
CA VAL A 52 7.19 -6.29 -1.85
C VAL A 52 7.18 -5.23 -2.95
N LYS A 53 8.33 -4.91 -3.53
CA LYS A 53 8.44 -3.92 -4.62
C LYS A 53 7.63 -4.33 -5.85
N SER A 54 7.73 -5.61 -6.25
CA SER A 54 6.94 -6.13 -7.37
C SER A 54 5.44 -6.05 -7.09
N THR A 55 5.02 -6.39 -5.86
CA THR A 55 3.62 -6.31 -5.44
C THR A 55 3.11 -4.87 -5.46
N ILE A 56 3.89 -3.92 -4.95
CA ILE A 56 3.51 -2.51 -4.96
C ILE A 56 3.43 -1.98 -6.40
N GLY A 57 4.48 -2.17 -7.19
CA GLY A 57 4.54 -1.61 -8.54
C GLY A 57 3.51 -2.22 -9.49
N ILE A 58 3.53 -3.55 -9.62
CA ILE A 58 2.62 -4.26 -10.54
C ILE A 58 1.20 -4.27 -9.97
N GLY A 59 1.03 -4.59 -8.69
CA GLY A 59 -0.28 -4.72 -8.06
C GLY A 59 -1.09 -3.42 -8.08
N THR A 60 -0.44 -2.27 -7.90
CA THR A 60 -1.11 -0.96 -8.01
C THR A 60 -1.70 -0.77 -9.40
N LEU A 61 -0.95 -1.04 -10.45
CA LEU A 61 -1.42 -0.88 -11.83
C LEU A 61 -2.51 -1.89 -12.19
N LEU A 62 -2.38 -3.15 -11.76
CA LEU A 62 -3.43 -4.15 -11.96
C LEU A 62 -4.75 -3.75 -11.25
N LEU A 63 -4.68 -3.12 -10.07
CA LEU A 63 -5.84 -2.59 -9.36
C LEU A 63 -6.46 -1.37 -10.06
N ASP A 64 -5.65 -0.62 -10.82
CA ASP A 64 -6.14 0.43 -11.71
C ASP A 64 -6.79 -0.14 -13.02
N GLY A 65 -6.77 -1.45 -13.22
CA GLY A 65 -7.20 -2.10 -14.47
C GLY A 65 -6.18 -1.99 -15.60
N ILE A 66 -4.92 -1.72 -15.29
CA ILE A 66 -3.84 -1.53 -16.26
C ILE A 66 -2.91 -2.74 -16.22
N GLY A 67 -2.64 -3.34 -17.39
CA GLY A 67 -1.66 -4.42 -17.58
C GLY A 67 -2.28 -5.71 -18.09
N ASP A 68 -1.68 -6.25 -19.14
CA ASP A 68 -2.11 -7.47 -19.84
C ASP A 68 -1.17 -8.63 -19.55
N THR A 69 0.11 -8.36 -19.33
CA THR A 69 1.12 -9.33 -18.94
C THR A 69 2.01 -8.73 -17.86
N ILE A 70 2.59 -9.60 -17.01
CA ILE A 70 3.45 -9.18 -15.91
C ILE A 70 4.75 -9.99 -15.86
N ARG A 71 5.81 -9.37 -15.34
CA ARG A 71 7.04 -10.05 -14.91
C ARG A 71 7.42 -9.58 -13.51
N VAL A 72 7.52 -10.53 -12.60
CA VAL A 72 8.23 -10.35 -11.33
C VAL A 72 9.72 -10.57 -11.60
N SER A 73 10.59 -9.79 -11.02
CA SER A 73 12.05 -9.93 -11.14
C SER A 73 12.66 -10.01 -9.75
N LEU A 74 13.24 -11.15 -9.43
CA LEU A 74 13.91 -11.43 -8.15
C LEU A 74 15.39 -11.75 -8.41
N SER A 75 16.23 -11.57 -7.39
CA SER A 75 17.63 -12.02 -7.40
C SER A 75 17.74 -13.49 -6.94
N GLU A 76 16.77 -14.32 -7.32
CA GLU A 76 16.65 -15.73 -6.98
C GLU A 76 16.60 -16.55 -8.28
N ASP A 77 16.50 -17.89 -8.17
CA ASP A 77 16.29 -18.74 -9.34
C ASP A 77 15.00 -18.33 -10.08
N PRO A 78 15.01 -18.30 -11.42
CA PRO A 78 13.89 -17.77 -12.21
C PRO A 78 12.53 -18.41 -11.90
N GLU A 79 12.50 -19.68 -11.53
CA GLU A 79 11.27 -20.39 -11.16
C GLU A 79 10.64 -19.86 -9.87
N ALA A 80 11.39 -19.17 -8.99
CA ALA A 80 10.85 -18.53 -7.79
C ALA A 80 9.95 -17.32 -8.11
N GLU A 81 10.10 -16.73 -9.29
CA GLU A 81 9.26 -15.62 -9.75
C GLU A 81 7.81 -16.03 -10.06
N ILE A 82 7.62 -17.29 -10.54
CA ILE A 82 6.32 -17.78 -11.01
C ILE A 82 5.25 -17.81 -9.91
N PRO A 83 5.49 -18.42 -8.73
CA PRO A 83 4.47 -18.45 -7.68
C PRO A 83 4.14 -17.04 -7.15
N VAL A 84 5.11 -16.13 -7.11
CA VAL A 84 4.90 -14.72 -6.71
C VAL A 84 3.99 -14.01 -7.70
N ALA A 85 4.27 -14.13 -9.01
CA ALA A 85 3.46 -13.54 -10.06
C ALA A 85 2.02 -14.09 -10.04
N LYS A 86 1.83 -15.40 -9.94
CA LYS A 86 0.52 -16.05 -9.83
C LYS A 86 -0.25 -15.58 -8.61
N ARG A 87 0.41 -15.54 -7.45
CA ARG A 87 -0.21 -15.08 -6.21
C ARG A 87 -0.69 -13.64 -6.28
N LEU A 88 0.10 -12.77 -6.91
CA LEU A 88 -0.26 -11.38 -7.12
C LEU A 88 -1.54 -11.24 -7.98
N VAL A 89 -1.60 -11.94 -9.11
CA VAL A 89 -2.78 -11.95 -9.98
C VAL A 89 -4.01 -12.50 -9.26
N GLU A 90 -3.86 -13.59 -8.49
CA GLU A 90 -4.96 -14.15 -7.69
C GLU A 90 -5.51 -13.16 -6.67
N LEU A 91 -4.63 -12.42 -5.97
CA LEU A 91 -5.04 -11.43 -4.97
C LEU A 91 -5.83 -10.27 -5.61
N VAL A 92 -5.37 -9.78 -6.76
CA VAL A 92 -6.06 -8.73 -7.51
C VAL A 92 -7.42 -9.24 -7.99
N ASN A 93 -7.49 -10.43 -8.59
CA ASN A 93 -8.75 -11.01 -9.07
C ASN A 93 -9.76 -11.24 -7.93
N LYS A 94 -9.30 -11.70 -6.77
CA LYS A 94 -10.17 -11.85 -5.58
C LYS A 94 -10.71 -10.51 -5.12
N ARG A 95 -9.87 -9.48 -5.09
CA ARG A 95 -10.29 -8.13 -4.66
C ARG A 95 -11.30 -7.52 -5.63
N THR A 96 -11.08 -7.64 -6.93
CA THR A 96 -12.03 -7.17 -7.95
C THR A 96 -13.35 -7.92 -7.92
N ALA A 97 -13.33 -9.23 -7.70
CA ALA A 97 -14.54 -10.02 -7.54
C ALA A 97 -15.36 -9.64 -6.29
N LEU A 98 -14.69 -9.30 -5.17
CA LEU A 98 -15.36 -8.84 -3.94
C LEU A 98 -15.94 -7.42 -4.08
N ALA A 99 -15.34 -6.59 -4.92
CA ALA A 99 -15.83 -5.22 -5.16
C ALA A 99 -17.11 -5.16 -6.01
N GLY A 100 -17.52 -6.26 -6.65
CA GLY A 100 -18.68 -6.35 -7.52
C GLY A 100 -18.61 -5.40 -8.72
N ASP A 101 -19.73 -5.23 -9.44
CA ASP A 101 -19.84 -4.36 -10.61
C ASP A 101 -19.66 -2.85 -10.32
N THR A 102 -19.41 -2.48 -9.06
CA THR A 102 -19.18 -1.07 -8.69
C THR A 102 -17.84 -0.51 -9.19
N LEU A 103 -16.93 -1.39 -9.62
CA LEU A 103 -15.67 -1.00 -10.27
C LEU A 103 -15.78 -1.24 -11.79
N SER A 104 -16.68 -0.54 -12.48
CA SER A 104 -16.65 -0.49 -13.95
C SER A 104 -15.32 0.14 -14.37
N PRO A 105 -14.53 -0.52 -15.26
CA PRO A 105 -13.25 0.03 -15.75
C PRO A 105 -13.36 1.42 -16.37
N SER A 106 -14.56 1.77 -16.85
CA SER A 106 -14.85 3.09 -17.43
C SER A 106 -14.97 4.21 -16.39
N SER A 107 -15.01 3.92 -15.09
CA SER A 107 -15.12 4.93 -14.02
C SER A 107 -13.82 5.18 -13.25
N VAL A 108 -12.76 4.44 -13.52
CA VAL A 108 -11.43 4.76 -12.98
C VAL A 108 -10.82 5.90 -13.82
N VAL A 109 -11.47 7.05 -13.75
CA VAL A 109 -10.76 8.29 -14.00
C VAL A 109 -9.75 8.40 -12.87
N VAL A 110 -8.50 8.08 -13.15
CA VAL A 110 -7.38 8.44 -12.27
C VAL A 110 -7.41 9.96 -12.18
N LYS A 111 -8.19 10.48 -11.23
CA LYS A 111 -8.16 11.90 -10.94
C LYS A 111 -6.73 12.17 -10.49
N PRO A 112 -5.98 13.04 -11.19
CA PRO A 112 -4.68 13.46 -10.67
C PRO A 112 -4.93 13.92 -9.25
N HIS A 113 -4.14 13.41 -8.29
CA HIS A 113 -4.25 13.84 -6.90
C HIS A 113 -4.09 15.35 -6.84
N VAL A 114 -5.19 16.04 -6.67
CA VAL A 114 -5.20 17.49 -6.58
C VAL A 114 -4.42 17.88 -5.34
N GLY A 115 -3.29 18.56 -5.54
CA GLY A 115 -2.46 19.11 -4.47
C GLY A 115 -1.34 18.21 -3.93
N PHE A 116 -1.02 17.11 -4.59
CA PHE A 116 0.06 16.22 -4.19
C PHE A 116 1.00 15.93 -5.37
N ASP A 117 2.28 16.21 -5.21
CA ASP A 117 3.33 15.83 -6.15
C ASP A 117 3.99 14.52 -5.67
N PRO A 118 3.84 13.40 -6.40
CA PRO A 118 4.40 12.11 -5.98
C PRO A 118 5.93 12.07 -6.01
N PHE A 119 6.59 13.02 -6.66
CA PHE A 119 8.06 13.11 -6.77
C PHE A 119 8.68 14.13 -5.81
N SER A 120 7.84 14.87 -5.07
CA SER A 120 8.29 15.89 -4.13
C SER A 120 7.66 15.65 -2.76
N TYR A 121 8.48 15.24 -1.78
CA TYR A 121 7.98 15.03 -0.43
C TYR A 121 7.59 16.36 0.21
N ASN A 122 6.30 16.53 0.46
CA ASN A 122 5.75 17.65 1.20
C ASN A 122 4.72 17.13 2.21
N ARG A 123 5.12 17.06 3.47
CA ARG A 123 4.23 16.56 4.52
C ARG A 123 3.06 17.53 4.73
N ARG A 124 1.84 17.01 4.66
CA ARG A 124 0.64 17.75 4.96
C ARG A 124 0.69 18.30 6.40
N LYS A 125 0.40 19.58 6.56
CA LYS A 125 0.27 20.19 7.89
C LYS A 125 -0.97 19.65 8.59
N THR A 126 -0.80 19.23 9.83
CA THR A 126 -1.87 18.72 10.69
C THR A 126 -1.82 19.43 12.03
N VAL A 127 -2.93 19.45 12.76
CA VAL A 127 -2.94 19.87 14.16
C VAL A 127 -2.31 18.79 15.03
N THR A 128 -1.74 19.20 16.16
CA THR A 128 -1.23 18.28 17.17
C THR A 128 -2.36 17.83 18.08
N VAL A 129 -2.54 16.52 18.24
CA VAL A 129 -3.53 15.91 19.14
C VAL A 129 -2.79 14.92 20.03
N GLY A 130 -2.52 15.28 21.28
CA GLY A 130 -1.70 14.50 22.17
C GLY A 130 -0.32 14.17 21.55
N PRO A 131 0.08 12.89 21.45
CA PRO A 131 1.35 12.50 20.84
C PRO A 131 1.30 12.43 19.29
N PHE A 132 0.19 12.76 18.66
CA PHE A 132 -0.04 12.59 17.22
C PHE A 132 -0.07 13.91 16.46
N GLY A 133 0.30 13.87 15.20
CA GLY A 133 0.18 14.99 14.26
C GLY A 133 1.21 16.10 14.46
N GLY A 134 0.93 17.27 13.90
CA GLY A 134 1.86 18.40 13.90
C GLY A 134 3.18 18.10 13.22
N GLY A 135 4.29 18.46 13.87
CA GLY A 135 5.66 18.18 13.43
C GLY A 135 6.23 16.84 13.90
N GLN A 136 5.44 16.03 14.62
CA GLN A 136 5.93 14.77 15.19
C GLN A 136 6.12 13.69 14.11
N VAL A 137 7.03 12.74 14.35
CA VAL A 137 7.21 11.58 13.48
C VAL A 137 5.95 10.70 13.46
N PRO A 138 5.72 9.94 12.37
CA PRO A 138 4.65 8.94 12.35
C PRO A 138 4.81 7.94 13.49
N THR A 139 3.71 7.65 14.17
CA THR A 139 3.66 6.76 15.35
C THR A 139 3.30 5.35 14.90
N VAL A 140 4.02 4.36 15.43
CA VAL A 140 3.80 2.95 15.15
C VAL A 140 2.88 2.34 16.21
N LEU A 141 1.75 1.81 15.75
CA LEU A 141 0.72 1.18 16.58
C LEU A 141 0.70 -0.33 16.33
N LEU A 142 0.60 -1.11 17.40
CA LEU A 142 0.38 -2.56 17.34
C LEU A 142 -0.99 -2.88 17.93
N ASP A 143 -1.85 -3.53 17.16
CA ASP A 143 -3.13 -4.03 17.64
C ASP A 143 -2.93 -5.29 18.49
N SER A 144 -3.44 -5.27 19.73
CA SER A 144 -3.28 -6.36 20.69
C SER A 144 -4.05 -7.65 20.34
N HIS A 145 -4.94 -7.61 19.33
CA HIS A 145 -5.53 -8.83 18.77
C HIS A 145 -4.50 -9.73 18.09
N PHE A 146 -3.42 -9.16 17.59
CA PHE A 146 -2.31 -9.94 17.03
C PHE A 146 -1.45 -10.46 18.18
N ARG A 147 -1.49 -11.78 18.43
CA ARG A 147 -0.62 -12.41 19.41
C ARG A 147 0.84 -12.27 18.98
N VAL A 148 1.59 -11.46 19.72
CA VAL A 148 3.04 -11.43 19.60
C VAL A 148 3.57 -12.63 20.37
N THR A 149 4.01 -13.65 19.65
CA THR A 149 4.52 -14.91 20.23
C THR A 149 5.98 -14.80 20.71
N THR A 150 6.68 -13.73 20.32
CA THR A 150 8.09 -13.50 20.67
C THR A 150 8.19 -12.23 21.50
N PRO A 151 9.02 -12.22 22.56
CA PRO A 151 9.29 -10.99 23.30
C PRO A 151 9.77 -9.88 22.36
N LEU A 152 9.15 -8.70 22.44
CA LEU A 152 9.53 -7.54 21.64
C LEU A 152 10.90 -7.05 22.11
N SER A 153 11.90 -7.07 21.25
CA SER A 153 13.17 -6.38 21.49
C SER A 153 12.95 -4.86 21.45
N ALA A 154 13.89 -4.10 22.02
CA ALA A 154 13.82 -2.63 21.98
C ALA A 154 13.63 -2.07 20.55
N GLU A 155 14.25 -2.72 19.55
CA GLU A 155 14.15 -2.35 18.13
C GLU A 155 12.80 -2.69 17.49
N ARG A 156 12.03 -3.61 18.09
CA ARG A 156 10.72 -4.06 17.60
C ARG A 156 9.56 -3.57 18.45
N LYS A 157 9.84 -2.68 19.41
CA LYS A 157 8.83 -2.14 20.31
C LYS A 157 7.98 -1.11 19.55
N PRO A 158 6.63 -1.24 19.51
CA PRO A 158 5.77 -0.20 18.98
C PRO A 158 5.74 1.01 19.90
N ASP A 159 5.35 2.15 19.38
CA ASP A 159 5.19 3.37 20.19
C ASP A 159 3.93 3.28 21.07
N PHE A 160 2.87 2.64 20.54
CA PHE A 160 1.59 2.45 21.24
C PHE A 160 0.99 1.07 20.96
N LEU A 161 0.14 0.63 21.89
CA LEU A 161 -0.74 -0.52 21.70
C LEU A 161 -2.19 -0.07 21.51
N ILE A 162 -2.90 -0.65 20.56
CA ILE A 162 -4.36 -0.62 20.54
C ILE A 162 -4.84 -1.74 21.46
N ARG A 163 -5.45 -1.39 22.58
CA ARG A 163 -5.97 -2.37 23.55
C ARG A 163 -7.44 -2.58 23.36
N HIS A 164 -7.81 -3.82 23.29
CA HIS A 164 -9.16 -4.30 23.44
C HIS A 164 -9.28 -4.94 24.83
N GLU A 165 -10.47 -5.16 25.33
CA GLU A 165 -10.75 -5.62 26.70
C GLU A 165 -9.74 -6.65 27.26
N GLY A 166 -9.30 -6.45 28.50
CA GLY A 166 -8.65 -7.47 29.34
C GLY A 166 -7.12 -7.53 29.34
N ILE A 167 -6.38 -6.60 28.70
CA ILE A 167 -4.91 -6.62 28.69
C ILE A 167 -4.35 -5.55 29.64
N GLN A 168 -3.75 -5.96 30.77
CA GLN A 168 -3.07 -5.05 31.69
C GLN A 168 -1.55 -4.94 31.41
N GLY A 169 -1.04 -3.71 31.58
CA GLY A 169 0.34 -3.38 31.94
C GLY A 169 1.48 -3.93 31.11
N SER A 170 1.75 -3.34 29.91
CA SER A 170 2.97 -3.64 29.13
C SER A 170 4.07 -2.58 29.27
N GLY A 171 3.83 -1.47 30.01
CA GLY A 171 4.73 -0.30 30.03
C GLY A 171 4.85 0.41 28.68
N ILE A 172 3.92 0.16 27.76
CA ILE A 172 3.79 0.85 26.47
C ILE A 172 2.50 1.66 26.53
N PRO A 173 2.51 2.95 26.15
CA PRO A 173 1.30 3.77 26.07
C PRO A 173 0.24 3.09 25.19
N SER A 174 -1.05 3.30 25.50
CA SER A 174 -2.11 2.54 24.85
C SER A 174 -3.25 3.42 24.35
N LEU A 175 -3.84 3.02 23.22
CA LEU A 175 -5.13 3.47 22.77
C LEU A 175 -6.19 2.49 23.26
N VAL A 176 -7.23 3.01 23.89
CA VAL A 176 -8.36 2.22 24.44
C VAL A 176 -9.67 2.75 23.87
N ASP A 177 -10.68 1.89 23.78
CA ASP A 177 -12.00 2.35 23.37
C ASP A 177 -12.50 3.45 24.30
N LEU A 178 -13.22 4.43 23.75
CA LEU A 178 -13.74 5.56 24.49
C LEU A 178 -14.60 5.12 25.69
N ALA A 179 -15.33 4.02 25.56
CA ALA A 179 -16.15 3.44 26.63
C ALA A 179 -15.31 2.88 27.80
N ASP A 180 -14.06 2.47 27.53
CA ASP A 180 -13.15 1.86 28.52
C ASP A 180 -12.11 2.86 29.03
N TYR A 181 -12.17 4.12 28.59
CA TYR A 181 -11.23 5.14 28.99
C TYR A 181 -11.51 5.65 30.40
N ASP A 182 -10.56 5.42 31.30
CA ASP A 182 -10.65 5.78 32.72
C ASP A 182 -9.76 6.96 33.13
N GLY A 183 -9.09 7.60 32.17
CA GLY A 183 -8.21 8.74 32.41
C GLY A 183 -6.85 8.40 32.98
N GLN A 184 -6.43 7.13 32.97
CA GLN A 184 -5.11 6.73 33.44
C GLN A 184 -3.98 7.34 32.60
N THR A 185 -2.82 7.50 33.25
CA THR A 185 -1.59 7.94 32.58
C THR A 185 -1.20 6.97 31.48
N ASP A 186 -0.73 7.50 30.35
CA ASP A 186 -0.34 6.72 29.16
C ASP A 186 -1.48 5.92 28.47
N THR A 187 -2.73 6.27 28.75
CA THR A 187 -3.90 5.82 27.98
C THR A 187 -4.53 6.98 27.22
N TYR A 188 -5.01 6.69 26.00
CA TYR A 188 -5.64 7.68 25.13
C TYR A 188 -6.94 7.09 24.56
N PRO A 189 -8.04 7.84 24.58
CA PRO A 189 -9.31 7.35 24.06
C PRO A 189 -9.29 7.23 22.52
N MET A 190 -9.94 6.20 22.03
CA MET A 190 -10.17 5.94 20.61
C MET A 190 -11.65 5.60 20.42
N GLY A 191 -12.30 6.20 19.42
CA GLY A 191 -13.70 5.92 19.12
C GLY A 191 -14.12 6.44 17.76
N PRO A 192 -15.32 6.09 17.30
CA PRO A 192 -15.88 6.63 16.07
C PRO A 192 -16.11 8.14 16.20
N LEU A 193 -15.96 8.87 15.09
CA LEU A 193 -16.07 10.33 15.05
C LEU A 193 -17.43 10.85 15.55
N ALA A 194 -18.48 10.01 15.47
CA ALA A 194 -19.81 10.34 15.94
C ALA A 194 -19.96 10.39 17.48
N ASP A 195 -19.01 9.79 18.21
CA ASP A 195 -19.02 9.66 19.67
C ASP A 195 -18.03 10.64 20.35
N MET A 196 -17.30 11.44 19.55
CA MET A 196 -16.38 12.50 19.98
C MET A 196 -16.99 13.90 19.79
#